data_6249bbdacb8d18700938530ef1c62b66
#
_entry.id   6249bbdacb8d18700938530ef1c62b66
#
_cell.length_a   1.000
_cell.length_b   1.000
_cell.length_c   1.000
_cell.angle_alpha   90.00
_cell.angle_beta   90.00
_cell.angle_gamma   90.00
#
_symmetry.space_group_name_H-M   'P 1'
#
loop_
_entity.id
_entity.type
_entity.pdbx_description
1 polymer ?
#
loop_
_entity_poly.entity_id
_entity_poly.type
_entity_poly.pdbx_seq_one_letter_code
_entity_poly.pdbx_strand_id
1 'polypeptide(L)'
;MASIKRHYTLRLVAALVSVMLAYTLALYLLYTGDRRLVISAVVLMVATVAWLWNTLRYPLRLVSHFLRALRGRDLMMRFPTSKDPLLGQACSDMNEILQLYWAEVHELEWRKKYYDRMLRVMTHELRNTVAPIVSLTDDVLKHPDEYDKERTHECLTIINEQAEGINTFLASYHQLTNVPEPVCSHIPMKELFAKLGRLLRNETGSCVLELNAPTEMRLYADPNLLTLTLINLVRNAAQSLAGCDNARIEVRATWADGTPYITVTDNGPGIPDNRIEHIFDPFYSTKQNGSGIGLALAYQIMMAHGGRISASSQPGTRTTFTLEFVDKTTKLKNS
;
A
#
# COMPACT_ATOMS: atom_id res chain seq x y z
N MET A 1 9.92 -18.37 27.10
CA MET A 1 9.24 -19.55 26.49
C MET A 1 9.20 -20.78 27.42
N ALA A 2 10.28 -21.23 28.04
CA ALA A 2 10.30 -22.44 28.92
C ALA A 2 9.39 -22.34 30.15
N SER A 3 9.29 -21.20 30.84
CA SER A 3 8.47 -21.00 32.04
C SER A 3 6.95 -21.11 31.77
N ILE A 4 6.51 -20.67 30.64
CA ILE A 4 5.09 -20.56 30.26
C ILE A 4 4.54 -21.93 29.82
N LYS A 5 5.34 -22.72 29.06
CA LYS A 5 5.02 -24.13 28.76
C LYS A 5 4.85 -24.93 30.05
N ARG A 6 5.68 -24.66 31.05
CA ARG A 6 5.67 -25.33 32.34
C ARG A 6 4.36 -25.08 33.11
N HIS A 7 3.76 -23.93 33.01
CA HIS A 7 2.53 -23.58 33.76
C HIS A 7 1.28 -24.26 33.17
N TYR A 8 1.16 -24.37 31.87
CA TYR A 8 0.03 -25.03 31.20
C TYR A 8 0.12 -26.56 31.30
N THR A 9 1.33 -27.10 31.09
CA THR A 9 1.58 -28.54 31.34
C THR A 9 1.35 -28.90 32.79
N LEU A 10 1.72 -28.04 33.76
CA LEU A 10 1.45 -28.27 35.17
C LEU A 10 -0.06 -28.30 35.48
N ARG A 11 -0.86 -27.40 34.92
CA ARG A 11 -2.32 -27.37 35.06
C ARG A 11 -2.98 -28.61 34.44
N LEU A 12 -2.53 -29.01 33.27
CA LEU A 12 -3.06 -30.18 32.55
C LEU A 12 -2.68 -31.47 33.29
N VAL A 13 -1.45 -31.58 33.76
CA VAL A 13 -0.98 -32.71 34.60
C VAL A 13 -1.71 -32.73 35.93
N ALA A 14 -1.89 -31.60 36.61
CA ALA A 14 -2.65 -31.50 37.85
C ALA A 14 -4.12 -31.92 37.66
N ALA A 15 -4.74 -31.53 36.54
CA ALA A 15 -6.11 -31.96 36.22
C ALA A 15 -6.20 -33.48 35.95
N LEU A 16 -5.25 -34.04 35.19
CA LEU A 16 -5.18 -35.50 34.94
C LEU A 16 -4.94 -36.27 36.24
N VAL A 17 -4.03 -35.80 37.08
CA VAL A 17 -3.76 -36.42 38.40
C VAL A 17 -4.99 -36.33 39.28
N SER A 18 -5.72 -35.21 39.33
CA SER A 18 -6.95 -35.06 40.10
C SER A 18 -8.07 -36.01 39.63
N VAL A 19 -8.22 -36.23 38.31
CA VAL A 19 -9.16 -37.19 37.74
C VAL A 19 -8.77 -38.63 38.13
N MET A 20 -7.48 -38.99 38.05
CA MET A 20 -6.99 -40.30 38.45
C MET A 20 -7.19 -40.57 39.94
N LEU A 21 -6.89 -39.58 40.79
CA LEU A 21 -7.12 -39.66 42.21
C LEU A 21 -8.61 -39.81 42.56
N ALA A 22 -9.48 -39.05 41.91
CA ALA A 22 -10.93 -39.18 42.10
C ALA A 22 -11.46 -40.56 41.65
N TYR A 23 -10.91 -41.09 40.55
CA TYR A 23 -11.26 -42.43 40.07
C TYR A 23 -10.79 -43.54 41.01
N THR A 24 -9.53 -43.51 41.50
CA THR A 24 -9.01 -44.49 42.47
C THR A 24 -9.73 -44.41 43.80
N LEU A 25 -10.08 -43.20 44.26
CA LEU A 25 -10.89 -43.00 45.45
C LEU A 25 -12.30 -43.59 45.29
N ALA A 26 -12.94 -43.38 44.15
CA ALA A 26 -14.26 -43.93 43.84
C ALA A 26 -14.24 -45.47 43.84
N LEU A 27 -13.22 -46.12 43.27
CA LEU A 27 -13.04 -47.56 43.28
C LEU A 27 -12.83 -48.09 44.72
N TYR A 28 -12.01 -47.44 45.54
CA TYR A 28 -11.78 -47.82 46.94
C TYR A 28 -13.05 -47.70 47.76
N LEU A 29 -13.85 -46.65 47.56
CA LEU A 29 -15.12 -46.44 48.28
C LEU A 29 -16.21 -47.40 47.84
N LEU A 30 -16.21 -47.84 46.57
CA LEU A 30 -17.07 -48.94 46.09
C LEU A 30 -16.76 -50.25 46.82
N TYR A 31 -15.48 -50.50 47.11
CA TYR A 31 -15.02 -51.71 47.85
C TYR A 31 -15.44 -51.63 49.33
N THR A 32 -15.47 -50.46 49.97
CA THR A 32 -15.85 -50.26 51.36
C THR A 32 -17.35 -50.25 51.63
N GLY A 33 -18.18 -50.15 50.56
CA GLY A 33 -19.66 -50.25 50.66
C GLY A 33 -20.38 -48.99 51.10
N ASP A 34 -19.67 -47.88 51.34
CA ASP A 34 -20.28 -46.62 51.79
C ASP A 34 -20.83 -45.81 50.60
N ARG A 35 -22.13 -45.96 50.32
CA ARG A 35 -22.80 -45.35 49.14
C ARG A 35 -22.73 -43.82 49.12
N ARG A 36 -22.66 -43.15 50.30
CA ARG A 36 -22.63 -41.68 50.35
C ARG A 36 -21.29 -41.13 49.85
N LEU A 37 -20.20 -41.78 50.22
CA LEU A 37 -18.84 -41.42 49.81
C LEU A 37 -18.60 -41.71 48.32
N VAL A 38 -19.19 -42.79 47.78
CA VAL A 38 -19.15 -43.08 46.35
C VAL A 38 -19.82 -41.99 45.52
N ILE A 39 -21.00 -41.53 45.94
CA ILE A 39 -21.71 -40.44 45.25
C ILE A 39 -20.89 -39.14 45.23
N SER A 40 -20.28 -38.79 46.36
CA SER A 40 -19.43 -37.57 46.45
C SER A 40 -18.20 -37.64 45.55
N ALA A 41 -17.55 -38.80 45.44
CA ALA A 41 -16.40 -39.02 44.55
C ALA A 41 -16.78 -38.93 43.06
N VAL A 42 -17.94 -39.47 42.67
CA VAL A 42 -18.47 -39.37 41.28
C VAL A 42 -18.81 -37.91 40.95
N VAL A 43 -19.44 -37.17 41.86
CA VAL A 43 -19.73 -35.75 41.68
C VAL A 43 -18.45 -34.94 41.47
N LEU A 44 -17.41 -35.20 42.29
CA LEU A 44 -16.11 -34.53 42.15
C LEU A 44 -15.44 -34.84 40.81
N MET A 45 -15.51 -36.12 40.36
CA MET A 45 -14.98 -36.52 39.06
C MET A 45 -15.71 -35.82 37.89
N VAL A 46 -17.03 -35.74 37.92
CA VAL A 46 -17.81 -35.03 36.92
C VAL A 46 -17.48 -33.53 36.89
N ALA A 47 -17.35 -32.93 38.09
CA ALA A 47 -16.98 -31.51 38.20
C ALA A 47 -15.57 -31.22 37.65
N THR A 48 -14.59 -32.11 37.92
CA THR A 48 -13.21 -31.96 37.37
C THR A 48 -13.17 -32.15 35.87
N VAL A 49 -13.91 -33.10 35.31
CA VAL A 49 -14.02 -33.31 33.86
C VAL A 49 -14.71 -32.10 33.18
N ALA A 50 -15.81 -31.60 33.79
CA ALA A 50 -16.50 -30.43 33.29
C ALA A 50 -15.61 -29.18 33.33
N TRP A 51 -14.84 -29.00 34.40
CA TRP A 51 -13.87 -27.91 34.51
C TRP A 51 -12.76 -28.03 33.45
N LEU A 52 -12.20 -29.22 33.27
CA LEU A 52 -11.18 -29.49 32.24
C LEU A 52 -11.74 -29.21 30.82
N TRP A 53 -12.95 -29.70 30.55
CA TRP A 53 -13.63 -29.43 29.29
C TRP A 53 -13.83 -27.93 28.99
N ASN A 54 -14.28 -27.17 30.00
CA ASN A 54 -14.44 -25.73 29.86
C ASN A 54 -13.12 -25.02 29.65
N THR A 55 -12.04 -25.47 30.30
CA THR A 55 -10.69 -24.89 30.14
C THR A 55 -10.10 -25.16 28.76
N LEU A 56 -10.32 -26.36 28.18
CA LEU A 56 -9.81 -26.72 26.86
C LEU A 56 -10.67 -26.19 25.71
N ARG A 57 -11.95 -25.98 25.94
CA ARG A 57 -12.90 -25.55 24.92
C ARG A 57 -12.61 -24.14 24.41
N TYR A 58 -12.12 -23.23 25.27
CA TYR A 58 -11.85 -21.84 24.93
C TYR A 58 -10.71 -21.69 23.91
N PRO A 59 -9.50 -22.23 24.11
CA PRO A 59 -8.42 -22.14 23.13
C PRO A 59 -8.77 -22.83 21.80
N LEU A 60 -9.49 -23.97 21.82
CA LEU A 60 -9.93 -24.66 20.59
C LEU A 60 -10.91 -23.80 19.77
N ARG A 61 -11.82 -23.11 20.44
CA ARG A 61 -12.71 -22.16 19.77
C ARG A 61 -11.93 -21.00 19.16
N LEU A 62 -10.94 -20.45 19.86
CA LEU A 62 -10.10 -19.37 19.39
C LEU A 62 -9.41 -19.74 18.06
N VAL A 63 -8.77 -20.92 18.02
CA VAL A 63 -8.13 -21.45 16.80
C VAL A 63 -9.16 -21.65 15.68
N SER A 64 -10.34 -22.19 15.99
CA SER A 64 -11.38 -22.40 14.96
C SER A 64 -11.94 -21.07 14.40
N HIS A 65 -11.99 -20.02 15.22
CA HIS A 65 -12.37 -18.67 14.78
C HIS A 65 -11.29 -18.06 13.90
N PHE A 66 -10.01 -18.21 14.27
CA PHE A 66 -8.88 -17.75 13.45
C PHE A 66 -8.85 -18.42 12.07
N LEU A 67 -8.98 -19.74 12.02
CA LEU A 67 -9.03 -20.48 10.76
C LEU A 67 -10.25 -20.11 9.90
N ARG A 68 -11.39 -19.81 10.51
CA ARG A 68 -12.56 -19.28 9.80
C ARG A 68 -12.35 -17.88 9.27
N ALA A 69 -11.72 -16.99 10.03
CA ALA A 69 -11.37 -15.65 9.60
C ALA A 69 -10.46 -15.67 8.37
N LEU A 70 -9.40 -16.49 8.40
CA LEU A 70 -8.52 -16.69 7.25
C LEU A 70 -9.26 -17.24 6.03
N ARG A 71 -10.09 -18.28 6.21
CA ARG A 71 -10.84 -18.90 5.12
C ARG A 71 -11.93 -17.98 4.57
N GLY A 72 -12.61 -17.26 5.44
CA GLY A 72 -13.70 -16.32 5.07
C GLY A 72 -13.22 -14.97 4.57
N ARG A 73 -11.90 -14.71 4.56
CA ARG A 73 -11.29 -13.40 4.27
C ARG A 73 -11.84 -12.28 5.17
N ASP A 74 -12.30 -12.62 6.38
CA ASP A 74 -12.67 -11.65 7.40
C ASP A 74 -11.43 -11.21 8.17
N LEU A 75 -10.58 -10.42 7.48
CA LEU A 75 -9.26 -10.01 7.95
C LEU A 75 -9.33 -8.80 8.90
N MET A 76 -10.50 -8.21 9.09
CA MET A 76 -10.76 -7.13 10.06
C MET A 76 -11.01 -7.66 11.47
N MET A 77 -11.20 -8.95 11.63
CA MET A 77 -11.41 -9.59 12.92
C MET A 77 -10.20 -9.40 13.84
N ARG A 78 -10.45 -8.98 15.07
CA ARG A 78 -9.40 -8.86 16.11
C ARG A 78 -9.68 -9.80 17.25
N PHE A 79 -8.65 -10.51 17.68
CA PHE A 79 -8.70 -11.36 18.87
C PHE A 79 -8.44 -10.54 20.13
N PRO A 80 -9.22 -10.76 21.20
CA PRO A 80 -9.08 -9.99 22.44
C PRO A 80 -7.76 -10.28 23.13
N THR A 81 -7.18 -9.27 23.75
CA THR A 81 -6.02 -9.45 24.64
C THR A 81 -6.44 -10.26 25.85
N SER A 82 -5.75 -11.36 26.14
CA SER A 82 -5.99 -12.19 27.32
C SER A 82 -5.00 -11.88 28.43
N LYS A 83 -5.47 -11.96 29.70
CA LYS A 83 -4.59 -11.87 30.90
C LYS A 83 -3.73 -13.11 31.07
N ASP A 84 -4.07 -14.23 30.44
CA ASP A 84 -3.25 -15.45 30.43
C ASP A 84 -2.07 -15.22 29.45
N PRO A 85 -0.82 -15.34 29.90
CA PRO A 85 0.35 -15.01 29.07
C PRO A 85 0.45 -15.81 27.78
N LEU A 86 0.01 -17.09 27.78
CA LEU A 86 0.04 -17.95 26.58
C LEU A 86 -1.05 -17.60 25.60
N LEU A 87 -2.27 -17.42 26.09
CA LEU A 87 -3.41 -17.04 25.26
C LEU A 87 -3.24 -15.60 24.76
N GLY A 88 -2.68 -14.70 25.58
CA GLY A 88 -2.36 -13.34 25.17
C GLY A 88 -1.34 -13.29 24.03
N GLN A 89 -0.26 -14.08 24.16
CA GLN A 89 0.74 -14.21 23.09
C GLN A 89 0.11 -14.79 21.81
N ALA A 90 -0.64 -15.89 21.91
CA ALA A 90 -1.29 -16.51 20.77
C ALA A 90 -2.29 -15.55 20.06
N CYS A 91 -3.06 -14.78 20.84
CA CYS A 91 -3.95 -13.75 20.27
C CYS A 91 -3.18 -12.63 19.58
N SER A 92 -2.04 -12.20 20.13
CA SER A 92 -1.16 -11.20 19.53
C SER A 92 -0.59 -11.71 18.21
N ASP A 93 -0.04 -12.93 18.20
CA ASP A 93 0.53 -13.55 17.01
C ASP A 93 -0.54 -13.76 15.92
N MET A 94 -1.75 -14.17 16.29
CA MET A 94 -2.90 -14.28 15.39
C MET A 94 -3.29 -12.93 14.76
N ASN A 95 -3.32 -11.88 15.58
CA ASN A 95 -3.61 -10.52 15.08
C ASN A 95 -2.52 -10.01 14.13
N GLU A 96 -1.26 -10.27 14.45
CA GLU A 96 -0.12 -9.91 13.58
C GLU A 96 -0.19 -10.65 12.23
N ILE A 97 -0.45 -11.97 12.25
CA ILE A 97 -0.62 -12.75 11.03
C ILE A 97 -1.80 -12.23 10.19
N LEU A 98 -2.94 -11.91 10.81
CA LEU A 98 -4.09 -11.35 10.10
C LEU A 98 -3.77 -9.99 9.49
N GLN A 99 -3.02 -9.12 10.19
CA GLN A 99 -2.60 -7.82 9.66
C GLN A 99 -1.65 -7.98 8.47
N LEU A 100 -0.66 -8.86 8.56
CA LEU A 100 0.27 -9.15 7.46
C LEU A 100 -0.47 -9.70 6.24
N TYR A 101 -1.35 -10.68 6.46
CA TYR A 101 -2.14 -11.28 5.39
C TYR A 101 -3.12 -10.29 4.76
N TRP A 102 -3.75 -9.42 5.58
CA TRP A 102 -4.61 -8.34 5.09
C TRP A 102 -3.83 -7.36 4.20
N ALA A 103 -2.64 -6.95 4.64
CA ALA A 103 -1.79 -6.05 3.86
C ALA A 103 -1.39 -6.66 2.52
N GLU A 104 -1.01 -7.95 2.49
CA GLU A 104 -0.65 -8.68 1.28
C GLU A 104 -1.83 -8.83 0.31
N VAL A 105 -3.00 -9.26 0.81
CA VAL A 105 -4.21 -9.42 -0.01
C VAL A 105 -4.65 -8.08 -0.57
N HIS A 106 -4.63 -7.03 0.25
CA HIS A 106 -5.03 -5.69 -0.17
C HIS A 106 -4.07 -5.10 -1.23
N GLU A 107 -2.77 -5.34 -1.08
CA GLU A 107 -1.77 -4.99 -2.09
C GLU A 107 -2.00 -5.73 -3.41
N LEU A 108 -2.27 -7.04 -3.35
CA LEU A 108 -2.56 -7.84 -4.55
C LEU A 108 -3.85 -7.40 -5.25
N GLU A 109 -4.92 -7.14 -4.49
CA GLU A 109 -6.18 -6.64 -5.06
C GLU A 109 -6.02 -5.25 -5.67
N TRP A 110 -5.29 -4.37 -4.99
CA TRP A 110 -4.97 -3.05 -5.52
C TRP A 110 -4.14 -3.17 -6.80
N ARG A 111 -3.07 -3.99 -6.80
CA ARG A 111 -2.22 -4.25 -7.96
C ARG A 111 -3.04 -4.78 -9.14
N LYS A 112 -3.94 -5.74 -8.89
CA LYS A 112 -4.85 -6.26 -9.92
C LYS A 112 -5.74 -5.16 -10.49
N LYS A 113 -6.43 -4.38 -9.64
CA LYS A 113 -7.27 -3.25 -10.08
C LYS A 113 -6.49 -2.22 -10.89
N TYR A 114 -5.26 -1.95 -10.48
CA TYR A 114 -4.35 -1.04 -11.17
C TYR A 114 -4.03 -1.53 -12.57
N TYR A 115 -3.62 -2.81 -12.73
CA TYR A 115 -3.33 -3.39 -14.05
C TYR A 115 -4.58 -3.50 -14.93
N ASP A 116 -5.73 -3.91 -14.40
CA ASP A 116 -6.99 -4.00 -15.14
C ASP A 116 -7.41 -2.61 -15.68
N ARG A 117 -7.24 -1.57 -14.88
CA ARG A 117 -7.52 -0.19 -15.30
C ARG A 117 -6.54 0.28 -16.36
N MET A 118 -5.25 0.02 -16.16
CA MET A 118 -4.20 0.35 -17.12
C MET A 118 -4.46 -0.29 -18.48
N LEU A 119 -4.77 -1.59 -18.52
CA LEU A 119 -5.10 -2.30 -19.77
C LEU A 119 -6.33 -1.72 -20.46
N ARG A 120 -7.36 -1.32 -19.71
CA ARG A 120 -8.57 -0.69 -20.26
C ARG A 120 -8.26 0.63 -20.91
N VAL A 121 -7.49 1.50 -20.23
CA VAL A 121 -7.08 2.79 -20.78
C VAL A 121 -6.20 2.60 -22.01
N MET A 122 -5.22 1.68 -21.96
CA MET A 122 -4.38 1.34 -23.11
C MET A 122 -5.21 0.94 -24.32
N THR A 123 -6.16 0.04 -24.13
CA THR A 123 -7.00 -0.43 -25.25
C THR A 123 -7.82 0.70 -25.85
N HIS A 124 -8.30 1.62 -25.00
CA HIS A 124 -9.05 2.78 -25.43
C HIS A 124 -8.18 3.78 -26.20
N GLU A 125 -7.02 4.16 -25.66
CA GLU A 125 -6.12 5.13 -26.29
C GLU A 125 -5.50 4.60 -27.59
N LEU A 126 -5.09 3.32 -27.63
CA LEU A 126 -4.62 2.70 -28.86
C LEU A 126 -5.72 2.66 -29.93
N ARG A 127 -6.97 2.35 -29.56
CA ARG A 127 -8.09 2.38 -30.49
C ARG A 127 -8.33 3.78 -31.05
N ASN A 128 -8.29 4.80 -30.19
CA ASN A 128 -8.52 6.19 -30.58
C ASN A 128 -7.45 6.74 -31.53
N THR A 129 -6.20 6.26 -31.39
CA THR A 129 -5.09 6.70 -32.24
C THR A 129 -4.96 5.89 -33.53
N VAL A 130 -5.25 4.58 -33.47
CA VAL A 130 -5.15 3.70 -34.67
C VAL A 130 -6.36 3.86 -35.59
N ALA A 131 -7.57 4.09 -35.06
CA ALA A 131 -8.77 4.18 -35.91
C ALA A 131 -8.73 5.32 -36.92
N PRO A 132 -8.27 6.55 -36.61
CA PRO A 132 -8.08 7.60 -37.61
C PRO A 132 -7.05 7.25 -38.69
N ILE A 133 -5.93 6.60 -38.32
CA ILE A 133 -4.91 6.14 -39.28
C ILE A 133 -5.53 5.19 -40.30
N VAL A 134 -6.24 4.16 -39.81
CA VAL A 134 -6.89 3.16 -40.65
C VAL A 134 -7.97 3.82 -41.52
N SER A 135 -8.78 4.71 -40.96
CA SER A 135 -9.85 5.40 -41.72
C SER A 135 -9.30 6.28 -42.83
N LEU A 136 -8.28 7.09 -42.54
CA LEU A 136 -7.66 7.97 -43.53
C LEU A 136 -6.92 7.18 -44.62
N THR A 137 -6.18 6.14 -44.25
CA THR A 137 -5.50 5.28 -45.23
C THR A 137 -6.49 4.54 -46.12
N ASP A 138 -7.60 4.05 -45.55
CA ASP A 138 -8.64 3.33 -46.30
C ASP A 138 -9.39 4.27 -47.29
N ASP A 139 -9.63 5.51 -46.87
CA ASP A 139 -10.28 6.53 -47.68
C ASP A 139 -9.39 6.95 -48.90
N VAL A 140 -8.10 7.21 -48.67
CA VAL A 140 -7.12 7.50 -49.72
C VAL A 140 -7.01 6.34 -50.72
N LEU A 141 -7.01 5.08 -50.21
CA LEU A 141 -6.90 3.90 -51.05
C LEU A 141 -8.14 3.63 -51.91
N LYS A 142 -9.35 3.94 -51.39
CA LYS A 142 -10.62 3.72 -52.09
C LYS A 142 -10.99 4.82 -53.06
N HIS A 143 -10.53 6.05 -52.82
CA HIS A 143 -10.89 7.24 -53.62
C HIS A 143 -9.64 8.01 -54.05
N PRO A 144 -8.65 7.38 -54.74
CA PRO A 144 -7.35 8.02 -55.05
C PRO A 144 -7.50 9.25 -55.92
N ASP A 145 -8.54 9.31 -56.79
CA ASP A 145 -8.79 10.44 -57.72
C ASP A 145 -9.30 11.70 -57.00
N GLU A 146 -9.75 11.57 -55.73
CA GLU A 146 -10.21 12.70 -54.93
C GLU A 146 -9.09 13.37 -54.13
N TYR A 147 -7.88 12.77 -54.14
CA TYR A 147 -6.72 13.23 -53.38
C TYR A 147 -5.67 13.88 -54.29
N ASP A 148 -5.66 15.20 -54.33
CA ASP A 148 -4.56 15.96 -54.89
C ASP A 148 -3.33 15.95 -53.94
N LYS A 149 -2.25 16.64 -54.34
CA LYS A 149 -1.02 16.70 -53.56
C LYS A 149 -1.23 17.33 -52.17
N GLU A 150 -2.07 18.36 -52.09
CA GLU A 150 -2.30 19.13 -50.87
C GLU A 150 -3.10 18.28 -49.86
N ARG A 151 -4.19 17.69 -50.30
CA ARG A 151 -5.05 16.80 -49.46
C ARG A 151 -4.32 15.53 -49.04
N THR A 152 -3.48 14.96 -49.92
CA THR A 152 -2.61 13.83 -49.56
C THR A 152 -1.61 14.22 -48.47
N HIS A 153 -1.01 15.42 -48.57
CA HIS A 153 -0.08 15.92 -47.57
C HIS A 153 -0.76 16.13 -46.19
N GLU A 154 -1.96 16.69 -46.16
CA GLU A 154 -2.75 16.82 -44.95
C GLU A 154 -3.04 15.46 -44.29
N CYS A 155 -3.48 14.47 -45.06
CA CYS A 155 -3.72 13.13 -44.57
C CYS A 155 -2.46 12.49 -43.98
N LEU A 156 -1.33 12.58 -44.66
CA LEU A 156 -0.05 12.06 -44.20
C LEU A 156 0.42 12.77 -42.91
N THR A 157 0.16 14.07 -42.80
CA THR A 157 0.47 14.86 -41.60
C THR A 157 -0.34 14.35 -40.42
N ILE A 158 -1.65 14.14 -40.56
CA ILE A 158 -2.50 13.62 -39.52
C ILE A 158 -2.08 12.20 -39.14
N ILE A 159 -1.77 11.33 -40.11
CA ILE A 159 -1.30 9.95 -39.83
C ILE A 159 0.01 9.99 -39.07
N ASN A 160 0.95 10.88 -39.42
CA ASN A 160 2.22 11.02 -38.71
C ASN A 160 2.01 11.51 -37.26
N GLU A 161 1.16 12.51 -37.04
CA GLU A 161 0.81 13.01 -35.69
C GLU A 161 0.21 11.89 -34.83
N GLN A 162 -0.69 11.08 -35.38
CA GLN A 162 -1.25 9.94 -34.67
C GLN A 162 -0.18 8.87 -34.34
N ALA A 163 0.73 8.58 -35.29
CA ALA A 163 1.82 7.63 -35.06
C ALA A 163 2.81 8.13 -33.98
N GLU A 164 3.14 9.41 -33.96
CA GLU A 164 3.95 10.05 -32.92
C GLU A 164 3.23 9.98 -31.54
N GLY A 165 1.91 10.17 -31.53
CA GLY A 165 1.08 9.98 -30.34
C GLY A 165 1.19 8.57 -29.76
N ILE A 166 1.15 7.52 -30.62
CA ILE A 166 1.34 6.13 -30.21
C ILE A 166 2.74 5.93 -29.61
N ASN A 167 3.79 6.44 -30.23
CA ASN A 167 5.15 6.30 -29.72
C ASN A 167 5.32 6.97 -28.35
N THR A 168 4.76 8.16 -28.17
CA THR A 168 4.75 8.87 -26.88
C THR A 168 4.01 8.09 -25.81
N PHE A 169 2.86 7.51 -26.16
CA PHE A 169 2.08 6.68 -25.26
C PHE A 169 2.83 5.40 -24.85
N LEU A 170 3.45 4.70 -25.82
CA LEU A 170 4.25 3.49 -25.54
C LEU A 170 5.48 3.79 -24.67
N ALA A 171 6.19 4.88 -24.92
CA ALA A 171 7.30 5.32 -24.07
C ALA A 171 6.85 5.56 -22.63
N SER A 172 5.71 6.20 -22.48
CA SER A 172 5.08 6.48 -21.22
C SER A 172 4.64 5.22 -20.46
N TYR A 173 4.06 4.27 -21.18
CA TYR A 173 3.70 2.95 -20.66
C TYR A 173 4.94 2.18 -20.19
N HIS A 174 6.00 2.20 -20.99
CA HIS A 174 7.26 1.53 -20.65
C HIS A 174 7.88 2.10 -19.37
N GLN A 175 7.87 3.42 -19.18
CA GLN A 175 8.34 4.04 -17.95
C GLN A 175 7.55 3.59 -16.71
N LEU A 176 6.23 3.41 -16.86
CA LEU A 176 5.35 3.01 -15.77
C LEU A 176 5.50 1.53 -15.39
N THR A 177 5.71 0.65 -16.39
CA THR A 177 5.77 -0.81 -16.15
C THR A 177 7.16 -1.32 -15.78
N ASN A 178 8.21 -0.55 -16.10
CA ASN A 178 9.60 -0.95 -15.89
C ASN A 178 10.31 -0.04 -14.88
N VAL A 179 9.69 0.20 -13.72
CA VAL A 179 10.39 0.84 -12.61
C VAL A 179 11.45 -0.15 -12.08
N PRO A 180 12.74 0.20 -12.15
CA PRO A 180 13.79 -0.71 -11.70
C PRO A 180 13.74 -0.87 -10.17
N GLU A 181 14.32 -1.98 -9.68
CA GLU A 181 14.53 -2.13 -8.24
C GLU A 181 15.41 -0.99 -7.70
N PRO A 182 15.02 -0.32 -6.59
CA PRO A 182 15.76 0.80 -6.06
C PRO A 182 17.16 0.40 -5.56
N VAL A 183 18.18 1.08 -6.04
CA VAL A 183 19.56 0.98 -5.52
C VAL A 183 19.72 2.04 -4.43
N CYS A 184 19.30 1.68 -3.21
CA CYS A 184 19.23 2.61 -2.09
C CYS A 184 20.62 2.95 -1.52
N SER A 185 20.81 4.23 -1.19
CA SER A 185 21.98 4.77 -0.50
C SER A 185 21.57 5.88 0.47
N HIS A 186 22.46 6.28 1.40
CA HIS A 186 22.22 7.39 2.30
C HIS A 186 22.43 8.73 1.58
N ILE A 187 21.36 9.42 1.25
CA ILE A 187 21.34 10.67 0.49
C ILE A 187 21.28 11.87 1.44
N PRO A 188 22.27 12.79 1.41
CA PRO A 188 22.15 14.06 2.09
C PRO A 188 21.03 14.90 1.43
N MET A 189 19.95 15.18 2.17
CA MET A 189 18.76 15.84 1.60
C MET A 189 19.05 17.24 1.10
N LYS A 190 19.95 17.96 1.75
CA LYS A 190 20.40 19.31 1.32
C LYS A 190 21.03 19.29 -0.08
N GLU A 191 21.86 18.29 -0.37
CA GLU A 191 22.52 18.16 -1.68
C GLU A 191 21.53 17.75 -2.77
N LEU A 192 20.62 16.82 -2.45
CA LEU A 192 19.55 16.42 -3.35
C LEU A 192 18.67 17.62 -3.73
N PHE A 193 18.26 18.43 -2.75
CA PHE A 193 17.43 19.59 -3.00
C PHE A 193 18.17 20.68 -3.79
N ALA A 194 19.47 20.87 -3.53
CA ALA A 194 20.29 21.77 -4.36
C ALA A 194 20.39 21.30 -5.82
N LYS A 195 20.50 19.98 -6.07
CA LYS A 195 20.44 19.39 -7.41
C LYS A 195 19.06 19.60 -8.03
N LEU A 196 18.00 19.32 -7.29
CA LEU A 196 16.61 19.48 -7.73
C LEU A 196 16.31 20.92 -8.15
N GLY A 197 16.72 21.91 -7.36
CA GLY A 197 16.54 23.33 -7.69
C GLY A 197 17.24 23.75 -8.98
N ARG A 198 18.42 23.16 -9.30
CA ARG A 198 19.09 23.39 -10.58
C ARG A 198 18.34 22.79 -11.76
N LEU A 199 17.83 21.56 -11.60
CA LEU A 199 17.09 20.86 -12.65
C LEU A 199 15.74 21.52 -12.98
N LEU A 200 15.06 22.04 -11.95
CA LEU A 200 13.71 22.60 -12.08
C LEU A 200 13.67 24.10 -12.40
N ARG A 201 14.82 24.77 -12.46
CA ARG A 201 14.89 26.24 -12.65
C ARG A 201 14.09 26.74 -13.88
N ASN A 202 14.10 25.98 -14.98
CA ASN A 202 13.41 26.34 -16.21
C ASN A 202 11.97 25.77 -16.30
N GLU A 203 11.63 24.83 -15.42
CA GLU A 203 10.33 24.13 -15.47
C GLU A 203 9.27 24.76 -14.57
N THR A 204 9.69 25.47 -13.52
CA THR A 204 8.77 26.11 -12.56
C THR A 204 8.24 27.45 -13.06
N GLY A 205 8.76 27.99 -14.19
CA GLY A 205 8.30 29.24 -14.77
C GLY A 205 8.42 30.41 -13.78
N SER A 206 7.30 31.11 -13.54
CA SER A 206 7.19 32.22 -12.57
C SER A 206 6.93 31.78 -11.12
N CYS A 207 6.80 30.47 -10.86
CA CYS A 207 6.53 29.99 -9.51
C CYS A 207 7.74 30.13 -8.58
N VAL A 208 7.52 30.60 -7.35
CA VAL A 208 8.54 30.60 -6.31
C VAL A 208 8.71 29.18 -5.80
N LEU A 209 9.89 28.57 -6.00
CA LEU A 209 10.23 27.24 -5.51
C LEU A 209 11.07 27.34 -4.24
N GLU A 210 10.54 26.84 -3.13
CA GLU A 210 11.23 26.75 -1.84
C GLU A 210 11.61 25.32 -1.51
N LEU A 211 12.88 25.09 -1.20
CA LEU A 211 13.45 23.78 -0.92
C LEU A 211 14.05 23.76 0.50
N ASN A 212 13.35 23.11 1.42
CA ASN A 212 13.67 23.13 2.85
C ASN A 212 14.03 21.71 3.34
N ALA A 213 15.28 21.52 3.75
CA ALA A 213 15.75 20.28 4.38
C ALA A 213 16.67 20.57 5.55
N PRO A 214 16.57 19.83 6.68
CA PRO A 214 17.54 19.90 7.77
C PRO A 214 18.94 19.56 7.26
N THR A 215 19.95 20.27 7.72
CA THR A 215 21.34 20.11 7.22
C THR A 215 21.88 18.69 7.41
N GLU A 216 21.54 18.07 8.54
CA GLU A 216 22.03 16.72 8.91
C GLU A 216 21.13 15.59 8.41
N MET A 217 20.02 15.92 7.73
CA MET A 217 19.07 14.90 7.29
C MET A 217 19.64 14.05 6.17
N ARG A 218 19.71 12.75 6.43
CA ARG A 218 20.02 11.72 5.43
C ARG A 218 18.85 10.78 5.26
N LEU A 219 18.50 10.48 4.02
CA LEU A 219 17.42 9.57 3.67
C LEU A 219 18.00 8.32 2.98
N TYR A 220 17.57 7.13 3.38
CA TYR A 220 17.96 5.89 2.71
C TYR A 220 16.99 5.60 1.56
N ALA A 221 17.40 5.92 0.34
CA ALA A 221 16.58 5.77 -0.88
C ALA A 221 17.47 5.69 -2.13
N ASP A 222 16.88 5.40 -3.29
CA ASP A 222 17.56 5.54 -4.58
C ASP A 222 17.55 7.02 -5.01
N PRO A 223 18.73 7.65 -5.21
CA PRO A 223 18.82 9.08 -5.52
C PRO A 223 18.21 9.45 -6.87
N ASN A 224 18.23 8.57 -7.86
CA ASN A 224 17.71 8.84 -9.19
C ASN A 224 16.19 8.71 -9.22
N LEU A 225 15.66 7.63 -8.65
CA LEU A 225 14.21 7.42 -8.56
C LEU A 225 13.54 8.46 -7.68
N LEU A 226 14.17 8.84 -6.56
CA LEU A 226 13.67 9.91 -5.71
C LEU A 226 13.68 11.27 -6.43
N THR A 227 14.78 11.59 -7.15
CA THR A 227 14.85 12.81 -7.96
C THR A 227 13.72 12.83 -9.01
N LEU A 228 13.50 11.73 -9.71
CA LEU A 228 12.43 11.60 -10.70
C LEU A 228 11.04 11.79 -10.07
N THR A 229 10.80 11.20 -8.91
CA THR A 229 9.56 11.39 -8.14
C THR A 229 9.32 12.86 -7.82
N LEU A 230 10.32 13.54 -7.25
CA LEU A 230 10.21 14.96 -6.89
C LEU A 230 10.02 15.86 -8.11
N ILE A 231 10.70 15.59 -9.23
CA ILE A 231 10.48 16.31 -10.50
C ILE A 231 9.03 16.16 -10.95
N ASN A 232 8.47 14.96 -10.93
CA ASN A 232 7.08 14.73 -11.32
C ASN A 232 6.08 15.48 -10.44
N LEU A 233 6.31 15.50 -9.12
CA LEU A 233 5.44 16.21 -8.18
C LEU A 233 5.53 17.73 -8.35
N VAL A 234 6.75 18.28 -8.46
CA VAL A 234 6.96 19.73 -8.64
C VAL A 234 6.44 20.18 -10.00
N ARG A 235 6.66 19.39 -11.08
CA ARG A 235 6.10 19.68 -12.40
C ARG A 235 4.57 19.69 -12.40
N ASN A 236 3.95 18.74 -11.69
CA ASN A 236 2.49 18.72 -11.53
C ASN A 236 1.98 19.95 -10.77
N ALA A 237 2.67 20.38 -9.70
CA ALA A 237 2.38 21.58 -8.95
C ALA A 237 2.53 22.85 -9.83
N ALA A 238 3.64 23.00 -10.55
CA ALA A 238 3.88 24.14 -11.45
C ALA A 238 2.80 24.25 -12.54
N GLN A 239 2.40 23.13 -13.11
CA GLN A 239 1.32 23.08 -14.11
C GLN A 239 -0.04 23.47 -13.52
N SER A 240 -0.33 23.12 -12.26
CA SER A 240 -1.60 23.50 -11.61
C SER A 240 -1.65 24.97 -11.25
N LEU A 241 -0.48 25.61 -11.11
CA LEU A 241 -0.28 27.00 -10.80
C LEU A 241 -0.22 27.91 -12.04
N ALA A 242 -0.32 27.36 -13.24
CA ALA A 242 -0.28 28.15 -14.48
C ALA A 242 -1.41 29.20 -14.49
N GLY A 243 -1.04 30.47 -14.55
CA GLY A 243 -1.98 31.59 -14.51
C GLY A 243 -2.43 32.02 -13.10
N CYS A 244 -1.90 31.42 -12.03
CA CYS A 244 -2.17 31.84 -10.66
C CYS A 244 -1.21 32.99 -10.26
N ASP A 245 -1.76 34.00 -9.57
CA ASP A 245 -0.95 35.03 -8.94
C ASP A 245 -0.25 34.48 -7.70
N ASN A 246 0.99 34.95 -7.43
CA ASN A 246 1.80 34.52 -6.29
C ASN A 246 2.01 32.98 -6.20
N ALA A 247 2.18 32.34 -7.33
CA ALA A 247 2.41 30.90 -7.46
C ALA A 247 3.61 30.45 -6.62
N ARG A 248 3.40 29.53 -5.68
CA ARG A 248 4.43 29.04 -4.74
C ARG A 248 4.37 27.52 -4.60
N ILE A 249 5.55 26.92 -4.65
CA ILE A 249 5.76 25.49 -4.41
C ILE A 249 6.77 25.34 -3.29
N GLU A 250 6.42 24.61 -2.24
CA GLU A 250 7.32 24.27 -1.14
C GLU A 250 7.61 22.76 -1.17
N VAL A 251 8.89 22.39 -1.20
CA VAL A 251 9.36 21.01 -0.97
C VAL A 251 10.08 20.98 0.36
N ARG A 252 9.57 20.19 1.29
CA ARG A 252 10.11 20.11 2.65
C ARG A 252 10.44 18.66 3.01
N ALA A 253 11.65 18.41 3.51
CA ALA A 253 12.03 17.15 4.14
C ALA A 253 12.01 17.31 5.66
N THR A 254 11.47 16.33 6.38
CA THR A 254 11.35 16.35 7.84
C THR A 254 11.32 14.94 8.42
N TRP A 255 11.56 14.84 9.73
CA TRP A 255 11.32 13.65 10.52
C TRP A 255 10.10 13.87 11.41
N ALA A 256 9.20 12.88 11.47
CA ALA A 256 8.12 12.84 12.44
C ALA A 256 8.05 11.42 13.03
N ASP A 257 8.10 11.32 14.36
CA ASP A 257 8.04 10.06 15.11
C ASP A 257 9.05 8.99 14.61
N GLY A 258 10.27 9.43 14.25
CA GLY A 258 11.32 8.54 13.72
C GLY A 258 11.15 8.14 12.25
N THR A 259 10.09 8.59 11.59
CA THR A 259 9.82 8.31 10.17
C THR A 259 10.21 9.52 9.33
N PRO A 260 10.95 9.33 8.20
CA PRO A 260 11.28 10.43 7.29
C PRO A 260 10.14 10.69 6.30
N TYR A 261 9.84 11.97 6.12
CA TYR A 261 8.83 12.49 5.20
C TYR A 261 9.40 13.52 4.26
N ILE A 262 8.89 13.53 3.02
CA ILE A 262 9.08 14.66 2.10
C ILE A 262 7.69 15.12 1.67
N THR A 263 7.42 16.41 1.81
CA THR A 263 6.17 17.02 1.34
C THR A 263 6.43 17.95 0.17
N VAL A 264 5.54 17.93 -0.82
CA VAL A 264 5.49 18.89 -1.92
C VAL A 264 4.14 19.59 -1.82
N THR A 265 4.15 20.87 -1.51
CA THR A 265 2.93 21.68 -1.30
C THR A 265 2.87 22.80 -2.32
N ASP A 266 1.75 22.97 -2.98
CA ASP A 266 1.43 24.11 -3.84
C ASP A 266 0.24 24.91 -3.29
N ASN A 267 0.18 26.20 -3.63
CA ASN A 267 -0.92 27.09 -3.32
C ASN A 267 -1.90 27.24 -4.49
N GLY A 268 -2.08 26.19 -5.27
CA GLY A 268 -2.94 26.18 -6.45
C GLY A 268 -4.43 25.98 -6.14
N PRO A 269 -5.23 25.73 -7.17
CA PRO A 269 -6.69 25.61 -7.06
C PRO A 269 -7.17 24.38 -6.27
N GLY A 270 -6.23 23.52 -5.86
CA GLY A 270 -6.57 22.28 -5.17
C GLY A 270 -7.17 21.20 -6.05
N ILE A 271 -7.48 20.07 -5.44
CA ILE A 271 -8.08 18.90 -6.08
C ILE A 271 -9.45 18.65 -5.43
N PRO A 272 -10.54 18.57 -6.19
CA PRO A 272 -11.85 18.22 -5.67
C PRO A 272 -11.88 16.82 -5.03
N ASP A 273 -12.64 16.64 -3.95
CA ASP A 273 -12.70 15.40 -3.17
C ASP A 273 -13.04 14.16 -4.00
N ASN A 274 -13.96 14.31 -4.99
CA ASN A 274 -14.34 13.23 -5.89
C ASN A 274 -13.26 12.79 -6.88
N ARG A 275 -12.13 13.50 -6.94
CA ARG A 275 -11.00 13.20 -7.83
C ARG A 275 -9.76 12.70 -7.10
N ILE A 276 -9.62 13.01 -5.80
CA ILE A 276 -8.41 12.74 -5.03
C ILE A 276 -8.06 11.25 -4.96
N GLU A 277 -9.07 10.37 -5.00
CA GLU A 277 -8.88 8.91 -5.00
C GLU A 277 -8.32 8.38 -6.31
N HIS A 278 -8.42 9.16 -7.41
CA HIS A 278 -8.07 8.74 -8.76
C HIS A 278 -6.77 9.36 -9.29
N ILE A 279 -6.17 10.33 -8.57
CA ILE A 279 -5.01 11.07 -9.08
C ILE A 279 -3.77 10.20 -9.30
N PHE A 280 -3.67 9.06 -8.63
CA PHE A 280 -2.59 8.07 -8.80
C PHE A 280 -2.93 6.98 -9.82
N ASP A 281 -4.14 7.00 -10.39
CA ASP A 281 -4.51 6.06 -11.44
C ASP A 281 -3.70 6.35 -12.72
N PRO A 282 -3.15 5.32 -13.39
CA PRO A 282 -2.44 5.49 -14.65
C PRO A 282 -3.30 6.20 -15.71
N PHE A 283 -2.67 7.14 -16.43
CA PHE A 283 -3.31 7.92 -17.50
C PHE A 283 -4.49 8.80 -17.05
N TYR A 284 -4.71 8.93 -15.75
CA TYR A 284 -5.69 9.87 -15.25
C TYR A 284 -5.15 11.29 -15.32
N SER A 285 -5.75 12.12 -16.14
CA SER A 285 -5.42 13.53 -16.28
C SER A 285 -6.68 14.37 -16.52
N THR A 286 -6.72 15.55 -15.93
CA THR A 286 -7.74 16.58 -16.19
C THR A 286 -7.22 17.65 -17.16
N LYS A 287 -5.97 17.52 -17.61
CA LYS A 287 -5.27 18.47 -18.49
C LYS A 287 -5.31 17.94 -19.93
N GLN A 288 -5.58 18.81 -20.92
CA GLN A 288 -5.65 18.44 -22.32
C GLN A 288 -4.38 17.76 -22.86
N ASN A 289 -3.19 18.18 -22.39
CA ASN A 289 -1.89 17.66 -22.85
C ASN A 289 -1.17 16.86 -21.73
N GLY A 290 -1.88 16.43 -20.70
CA GLY A 290 -1.28 15.69 -19.59
C GLY A 290 -1.30 14.18 -19.85
N SER A 291 -0.13 13.54 -19.89
CA SER A 291 -0.02 12.07 -20.05
C SER A 291 -0.69 11.26 -18.92
N GLY A 292 -0.98 11.88 -17.77
CA GLY A 292 -1.55 11.19 -16.60
C GLY A 292 -0.61 10.16 -15.96
N ILE A 293 0.70 10.21 -16.23
CA ILE A 293 1.67 9.19 -15.82
C ILE A 293 2.49 9.62 -14.64
N GLY A 294 2.78 10.92 -14.51
CA GLY A 294 3.73 11.43 -13.50
C GLY A 294 3.40 11.03 -12.07
N LEU A 295 2.13 11.15 -11.64
CA LEU A 295 1.70 10.75 -10.30
C LEU A 295 1.64 9.22 -10.14
N ALA A 296 1.22 8.50 -11.18
CA ALA A 296 1.22 7.03 -11.17
C ALA A 296 2.65 6.48 -11.07
N LEU A 297 3.62 7.09 -11.78
CA LEU A 297 5.03 6.73 -11.69
C LEU A 297 5.62 7.06 -10.30
N ALA A 298 5.29 8.22 -9.74
CA ALA A 298 5.68 8.58 -8.37
C ALA A 298 5.15 7.54 -7.36
N TYR A 299 3.90 7.09 -7.53
CA TYR A 299 3.32 6.03 -6.71
C TYR A 299 4.10 4.71 -6.83
N GLN A 300 4.39 4.25 -8.05
CA GLN A 300 5.15 3.00 -8.30
C GLN A 300 6.56 3.07 -7.68
N ILE A 301 7.25 4.20 -7.84
CA ILE A 301 8.58 4.40 -7.27
C ILE A 301 8.53 4.34 -5.73
N MET A 302 7.53 4.96 -5.10
CA MET A 302 7.38 4.90 -3.64
C MET A 302 7.06 3.48 -3.15
N MET A 303 6.20 2.75 -3.86
CA MET A 303 5.92 1.34 -3.55
C MET A 303 7.18 0.48 -3.70
N ALA A 304 7.99 0.68 -4.74
CA ALA A 304 9.25 -0.03 -4.93
C ALA A 304 10.26 0.23 -3.77
N HIS A 305 10.24 1.43 -3.18
CA HIS A 305 11.02 1.75 -1.97
C HIS A 305 10.43 1.16 -0.67
N GLY A 306 9.24 0.54 -0.73
CA GLY A 306 8.50 0.08 0.45
C GLY A 306 7.91 1.25 1.28
N GLY A 307 7.84 2.44 0.67
CA GLY A 307 7.24 3.64 1.25
C GLY A 307 5.79 3.84 0.85
N ARG A 308 5.26 5.01 1.14
CA ARG A 308 3.89 5.42 0.79
C ARG A 308 3.88 6.82 0.19
N ILE A 309 2.99 7.07 -0.75
CA ILE A 309 2.63 8.41 -1.22
C ILE A 309 1.16 8.67 -0.92
N SER A 310 0.84 9.87 -0.46
CA SER A 310 -0.53 10.31 -0.22
C SER A 310 -0.70 11.76 -0.69
N ALA A 311 -1.94 12.18 -0.90
CA ALA A 311 -2.29 13.54 -1.23
C ALA A 311 -3.37 14.05 -0.28
N SER A 312 -3.24 15.31 0.12
CA SER A 312 -4.25 16.07 0.85
C SER A 312 -4.45 17.39 0.13
N SER A 313 -5.69 17.77 -0.09
CA SER A 313 -6.01 18.99 -0.81
C SER A 313 -7.16 19.75 -0.15
N GLN A 314 -7.10 21.06 -0.25
CA GLN A 314 -8.18 21.98 0.10
C GLN A 314 -8.55 22.73 -1.17
N PRO A 315 -9.71 22.46 -1.79
CA PRO A 315 -10.14 23.13 -3.00
C PRO A 315 -10.07 24.66 -2.88
N GLY A 316 -9.49 25.32 -3.86
CA GLY A 316 -9.27 26.77 -3.89
C GLY A 316 -8.09 27.29 -3.04
N THR A 317 -7.33 26.43 -2.36
CA THR A 317 -6.31 26.91 -1.41
C THR A 317 -4.95 26.25 -1.59
N ARG A 318 -4.87 24.90 -1.61
CA ARG A 318 -3.58 24.20 -1.65
C ARG A 318 -3.74 22.71 -1.96
N THR A 319 -2.65 22.11 -2.50
CA THR A 319 -2.46 20.66 -2.54
C THR A 319 -1.14 20.30 -1.87
N THR A 320 -1.12 19.20 -1.13
CA THR A 320 0.09 18.66 -0.49
C THR A 320 0.21 17.18 -0.83
N PHE A 321 1.30 16.82 -1.49
CA PHE A 321 1.73 15.43 -1.66
C PHE A 321 2.72 15.08 -0.56
N THR A 322 2.53 13.94 0.09
CA THR A 322 3.39 13.44 1.17
C THR A 322 4.01 12.11 0.77
N LEU A 323 5.34 12.05 0.77
CA LEU A 323 6.14 10.84 0.61
C LEU A 323 6.59 10.37 2.00
N GLU A 324 6.21 9.16 2.38
CA GLU A 324 6.58 8.52 3.64
C GLU A 324 7.53 7.37 3.36
N PHE A 325 8.70 7.35 4.03
CA PHE A 325 9.71 6.30 3.85
C PHE A 325 9.76 5.43 5.10
N VAL A 326 9.78 4.12 4.90
CA VAL A 326 9.96 3.18 6.02
C VAL A 326 11.44 3.11 6.37
N ASP A 327 11.80 3.48 7.58
CA ASP A 327 13.17 3.34 8.08
C ASP A 327 13.48 1.85 8.31
N LYS A 328 14.19 1.24 7.37
CA LYS A 328 14.65 -0.15 7.48
C LYS A 328 15.76 -0.34 8.53
N THR A 329 16.37 0.75 9.01
CA THR A 329 17.45 0.67 10.04
C THR A 329 16.92 0.33 11.42
N THR A 330 15.66 0.58 11.72
CA THR A 330 15.04 0.25 13.01
C THR A 330 14.72 -1.24 13.15
N LYS A 331 14.52 -1.99 12.05
CA LYS A 331 14.27 -3.45 12.10
C LYS A 331 15.50 -4.30 12.41
N LEU A 332 16.71 -3.80 12.15
CA LEU A 332 17.96 -4.52 12.43
C LEU A 332 18.45 -4.40 13.88
N LYS A 333 17.85 -3.51 14.70
CA LYS A 333 18.19 -3.40 16.13
C LYS A 333 17.35 -4.27 17.05
N ASN A 334 16.28 -4.89 16.54
CA ASN A 334 15.34 -5.74 17.31
C ASN A 334 15.34 -7.22 16.85
N SER A 335 16.35 -7.62 16.09
CA SER A 335 16.61 -9.02 15.70
C SER A 335 17.74 -9.62 16.51
#